data_9669f2ed17280ad6ff3d95e199de79f1
#
_entry.id   9669f2ed17280ad6ff3d95e199de79f1
#
_cell.length_a   1.000
_cell.length_b   1.000
_cell.length_c   1.000
_cell.angle_alpha   90.00
_cell.angle_beta   90.00
_cell.angle_gamma   90.00
#
_symmetry.space_group_name_H-M   'P 1'
#
loop_
_entity.id
_entity.type
_entity.pdbx_description
1 polymer ?
#
loop_
_entity_poly.entity_id
_entity_poly.type
_entity_poly.pdbx_seq_one_letter_code
_entity_poly.pdbx_strand_id
1 'polypeptide(L)'
;MKKQTIFLAFLALAALVSCSKEPKVENVIYLIGDGMGLGSISSLVLSEDGATGFEMGDPVIGFSETCSANNYVTDSPAGGTALATGTRTKNGYLGVDPDGNQLKSIMKDAQEMGMKSAIVVNTVLTEATPASFYGGVLSRSQGYDLAKQFTTSGVDVAIGSGLSVFINRPDSVDLTETLINDGYDVYLDWRSVVNTTSDKFVGILPMGDVHRRNKSTNTTAGAADGAEVCLAAKLAASAQEENIKEGYLSEPDQYLCKATAKAIETLER
;
A
#
# COMPACT_ATOMS: atom_id res chain seq x y z
N MET A 1 61.42 13.79 -14.15
CA MET A 1 60.83 13.64 -12.81
C MET A 1 59.53 14.45 -12.61
N LYS A 2 59.46 15.73 -12.92
CA LYS A 2 58.23 16.55 -12.65
C LYS A 2 56.95 16.11 -13.39
N LYS A 3 57.04 15.57 -14.61
CA LYS A 3 55.85 15.11 -15.38
C LYS A 3 55.22 13.81 -14.86
N GLN A 4 56.03 12.91 -14.31
CA GLN A 4 55.53 11.66 -13.72
C GLN A 4 54.85 11.89 -12.38
N THR A 5 55.29 12.85 -11.58
CA THR A 5 54.67 13.22 -10.32
C THR A 5 53.30 13.87 -10.51
N ILE A 6 53.15 14.69 -11.57
CA ILE A 6 51.89 15.31 -11.94
C ILE A 6 50.87 14.26 -12.42
N PHE A 7 51.30 13.27 -13.18
CA PHE A 7 50.43 12.19 -13.66
C PHE A 7 49.94 11.28 -12.52
N LEU A 8 50.80 10.95 -11.56
CA LEU A 8 50.44 10.21 -10.35
C LEU A 8 49.50 11.00 -9.45
N ALA A 9 49.66 12.31 -9.32
CA ALA A 9 48.77 13.16 -8.57
C ALA A 9 47.37 13.26 -9.23
N PHE A 10 47.28 13.29 -10.54
CA PHE A 10 46.02 13.26 -11.31
C PHE A 10 45.32 11.91 -11.18
N LEU A 11 46.06 10.79 -11.19
CA LEU A 11 45.49 9.45 -10.96
C LEU A 11 44.99 9.27 -9.53
N ALA A 12 45.69 9.82 -8.54
CA ALA A 12 45.27 9.79 -7.13
C ALA A 12 44.03 10.67 -6.91
N LEU A 13 43.91 11.83 -7.57
CA LEU A 13 42.73 12.69 -7.51
C LEU A 13 41.52 12.05 -8.20
N ALA A 14 41.71 11.35 -9.31
CA ALA A 14 40.66 10.59 -10.00
C ALA A 14 40.16 9.39 -9.16
N ALA A 15 41.02 8.78 -8.34
CA ALA A 15 40.63 7.71 -7.42
C ALA A 15 39.83 8.23 -6.20
N LEU A 16 39.97 9.50 -5.83
CA LEU A 16 39.20 10.13 -4.76
C LEU A 16 37.81 10.59 -5.19
N VAL A 17 37.52 10.63 -6.50
CA VAL A 17 36.17 10.82 -7.05
C VAL A 17 35.44 9.47 -7.18
N SER A 18 35.96 8.42 -6.54
CA SER A 18 35.31 7.14 -6.48
C SER A 18 34.04 7.23 -5.66
N CYS A 19 32.91 7.40 -6.36
CA CYS A 19 31.60 6.89 -6.02
C CYS A 19 31.33 6.71 -4.52
N SER A 20 30.85 7.75 -3.87
CA SER A 20 29.79 7.51 -2.89
C SER A 20 28.60 6.97 -3.71
N LYS A 21 28.47 5.65 -3.83
CA LYS A 21 27.21 5.05 -4.22
C LYS A 21 26.21 5.57 -3.19
N GLU A 22 25.37 6.50 -3.62
CA GLU A 22 24.19 6.81 -2.81
C GLU A 22 23.50 5.48 -2.48
N PRO A 23 23.06 5.28 -1.23
CA PRO A 23 22.38 4.04 -0.87
C PRO A 23 21.18 3.90 -1.81
N LYS A 24 21.20 2.86 -2.64
CA LYS A 24 20.09 2.55 -3.53
C LYS A 24 18.92 2.16 -2.64
N VAL A 25 17.81 2.92 -2.73
CA VAL A 25 16.55 2.50 -2.10
C VAL A 25 16.11 1.21 -2.79
N GLU A 26 16.09 0.12 -2.04
CA GLU A 26 15.73 -1.20 -2.56
C GLU A 26 14.24 -1.46 -2.38
N ASN A 27 13.67 -1.07 -1.26
CA ASN A 27 12.27 -1.28 -0.91
C ASN A 27 11.63 0.01 -0.39
N VAL A 28 10.35 0.22 -0.73
CA VAL A 28 9.53 1.32 -0.22
C VAL A 28 8.25 0.74 0.36
N ILE A 29 7.99 0.97 1.63
CA ILE A 29 6.73 0.61 2.29
C ILE A 29 5.96 1.91 2.55
N TYR A 30 4.78 2.05 1.93
CA TYR A 30 3.94 3.22 2.05
C TYR A 30 2.69 2.88 2.87
N LEU A 31 2.63 3.36 4.10
CA LEU A 31 1.54 3.12 5.04
C LEU A 31 0.61 4.32 5.07
N ILE A 32 -0.66 4.12 4.74
CA ILE A 32 -1.67 5.17 4.69
C ILE A 32 -2.77 4.87 5.71
N GLY A 33 -2.88 5.74 6.71
CA GLY A 33 -4.01 5.74 7.64
C GLY A 33 -5.13 6.62 7.07
N ASP A 34 -6.15 6.02 6.46
CA ASP A 34 -7.28 6.76 5.89
C ASP A 34 -8.10 7.44 6.99
N GLY A 35 -8.25 8.77 6.90
CA GLY A 35 -8.89 9.57 7.93
C GLY A 35 -8.12 9.67 9.26
N MET A 36 -6.90 9.14 9.35
CA MET A 36 -6.07 9.15 10.54
C MET A 36 -5.44 10.53 10.76
N GLY A 37 -6.09 11.35 11.58
CA GLY A 37 -5.58 12.66 12.00
C GLY A 37 -4.84 12.59 13.35
N LEU A 38 -4.36 13.76 13.80
CA LEU A 38 -3.66 13.88 15.09
C LEU A 38 -4.47 13.35 16.28
N GLY A 39 -5.81 13.47 16.24
CA GLY A 39 -6.69 12.92 17.26
C GLY A 39 -6.61 11.40 17.37
N SER A 40 -6.54 10.67 16.27
CA SER A 40 -6.38 9.22 16.24
C SER A 40 -5.02 8.82 16.84
N ILE A 41 -3.96 9.52 16.46
CA ILE A 41 -2.61 9.29 17.00
C ILE A 41 -2.58 9.57 18.51
N SER A 42 -3.16 10.68 18.95
CA SER A 42 -3.23 11.02 20.37
C SER A 42 -4.01 9.98 21.17
N SER A 43 -5.10 9.48 20.61
CA SER A 43 -5.90 8.41 21.26
C SER A 43 -5.09 7.11 21.38
N LEU A 44 -4.30 6.75 20.38
CA LEU A 44 -3.42 5.59 20.44
C LEU A 44 -2.37 5.75 21.54
N VAL A 45 -1.67 6.89 21.55
CA VAL A 45 -0.64 7.20 22.57
C VAL A 45 -1.22 7.07 24.00
N LEU A 46 -2.46 7.55 24.20
CA LEU A 46 -3.11 7.50 25.52
C LEU A 46 -3.61 6.09 25.88
N SER A 47 -3.93 5.24 24.91
CA SER A 47 -4.47 3.89 25.14
C SER A 47 -3.41 2.82 25.38
N GLU A 48 -2.20 3.01 24.87
CA GLU A 48 -1.12 2.02 24.86
C GLU A 48 0.06 2.40 25.76
N ASP A 49 -0.21 3.11 26.87
CA ASP A 49 0.85 3.59 27.79
C ASP A 49 2.01 4.34 27.08
N GLY A 50 1.69 5.01 25.99
CA GLY A 50 2.65 5.77 25.19
C GLY A 50 3.39 4.99 24.09
N ALA A 51 3.18 3.68 23.95
CA ALA A 51 3.77 2.90 22.86
C ALA A 51 3.02 3.19 21.55
N THR A 52 3.64 3.92 20.61
CA THR A 52 3.00 4.34 19.36
C THR A 52 3.50 3.61 18.13
N GLY A 53 4.58 2.84 18.24
CA GLY A 53 5.31 2.31 17.09
C GLY A 53 6.08 3.35 16.27
N PHE A 54 5.98 4.65 16.62
CA PHE A 54 6.79 5.72 16.02
C PHE A 54 8.23 5.75 16.54
N GLU A 55 8.56 4.92 17.53
CA GLU A 55 9.89 4.82 18.14
C GLU A 55 10.88 3.97 17.31
N MET A 56 10.45 3.50 16.14
CA MET A 56 11.29 2.69 15.26
C MET A 56 12.22 3.58 14.43
N GLY A 57 13.45 3.69 14.89
CA GLY A 57 14.49 4.48 14.23
C GLY A 57 14.40 5.99 14.54
N ASP A 58 15.05 6.79 13.70
CA ASP A 58 15.00 8.26 13.77
C ASP A 58 13.95 8.80 12.79
N PRO A 59 12.68 8.98 13.21
CA PRO A 59 11.62 9.40 12.31
C PRO A 59 11.82 10.85 11.86
N VAL A 60 11.62 11.10 10.58
CA VAL A 60 11.47 12.46 10.05
C VAL A 60 9.98 12.82 10.09
N ILE A 61 9.66 13.88 10.83
CA ILE A 61 8.28 14.35 10.98
C ILE A 61 8.02 15.48 9.99
N GLY A 62 6.88 15.43 9.30
CA GLY A 62 6.43 16.46 8.38
C GLY A 62 4.92 16.66 8.46
N PHE A 63 4.45 17.74 7.85
CA PHE A 63 3.04 18.04 7.69
C PHE A 63 2.74 18.20 6.20
N SER A 64 1.54 17.77 5.78
CA SER A 64 1.04 17.97 4.43
C SER A 64 -0.26 18.79 4.46
N GLU A 65 -0.44 19.63 3.46
CA GLU A 65 -1.70 20.30 3.23
C GLU A 65 -2.64 19.37 2.46
N THR A 66 -3.81 19.10 3.01
CA THR A 66 -4.70 18.03 2.55
C THR A 66 -5.89 18.51 1.72
N CYS A 67 -6.06 19.83 1.46
CA CYS A 67 -7.18 20.32 0.66
C CYS A 67 -7.19 19.71 -0.77
N SER A 68 -8.37 19.39 -1.28
CA SER A 68 -8.54 18.98 -2.67
C SER A 68 -8.59 20.19 -3.62
N ALA A 69 -8.66 19.93 -4.93
CA ALA A 69 -8.72 21.01 -5.92
C ALA A 69 -10.01 21.87 -5.84
N ASN A 70 -11.09 21.32 -5.27
CA ASN A 70 -12.38 21.97 -5.19
C ASN A 70 -12.97 22.08 -3.78
N ASN A 71 -12.25 21.65 -2.74
CA ASN A 71 -12.76 21.68 -1.38
C ASN A 71 -11.62 21.81 -0.35
N TYR A 72 -11.86 22.56 0.74
CA TYR A 72 -10.93 22.63 1.86
C TYR A 72 -10.77 21.30 2.60
N VAL A 73 -11.82 20.47 2.61
CA VAL A 73 -11.79 19.13 3.19
C VAL A 73 -11.71 18.13 2.04
N THR A 74 -10.59 17.40 1.98
CA THR A 74 -10.41 16.32 1.01
C THR A 74 -11.30 15.12 1.36
N ASP A 75 -11.54 14.29 0.36
CA ASP A 75 -12.05 12.92 0.55
C ASP A 75 -10.95 11.90 0.20
N SER A 76 -11.20 10.61 0.43
CA SER A 76 -10.22 9.54 0.17
C SER A 76 -9.78 9.48 -1.31
N PRO A 77 -10.66 9.63 -2.32
CA PRO A 77 -10.23 9.66 -3.72
C PRO A 77 -9.23 10.78 -4.02
N ALA A 78 -9.56 12.02 -3.65
CA ALA A 78 -8.69 13.16 -3.92
C ALA A 78 -7.40 13.11 -3.10
N GLY A 79 -7.49 12.72 -1.83
CA GLY A 79 -6.33 12.52 -0.96
C GLY A 79 -5.43 11.40 -1.45
N GLY A 80 -6.00 10.23 -1.77
CA GLY A 80 -5.26 9.10 -2.33
C GLY A 80 -4.58 9.44 -3.66
N THR A 81 -5.26 10.17 -4.54
CA THR A 81 -4.67 10.65 -5.80
C THR A 81 -3.48 11.57 -5.54
N ALA A 82 -3.62 12.52 -4.61
CA ALA A 82 -2.52 13.41 -4.27
C ALA A 82 -1.30 12.64 -3.70
N LEU A 83 -1.53 11.65 -2.86
CA LEU A 83 -0.49 10.77 -2.33
C LEU A 83 0.16 9.90 -3.41
N ALA A 84 -0.65 9.38 -4.35
CA ALA A 84 -0.16 8.49 -5.39
C ALA A 84 0.56 9.21 -6.53
N THR A 85 0.21 10.48 -6.81
CA THR A 85 0.63 11.17 -8.05
C THR A 85 1.28 12.53 -7.82
N GLY A 86 1.21 13.06 -6.59
CA GLY A 86 1.61 14.44 -6.30
C GLY A 86 0.65 15.51 -6.84
N THR A 87 -0.49 15.12 -7.43
CA THR A 87 -1.45 16.04 -8.08
C THR A 87 -2.75 16.10 -7.29
N ARG A 88 -3.18 17.33 -6.92
CA ARG A 88 -4.51 17.53 -6.33
C ARG A 88 -5.59 17.37 -7.39
N THR A 89 -6.65 16.67 -7.05
CA THR A 89 -7.84 16.52 -7.90
C THR A 89 -9.12 16.90 -7.15
N LYS A 90 -10.26 16.83 -7.81
CA LYS A 90 -11.56 17.13 -7.20
C LYS A 90 -12.01 15.99 -6.29
N ASN A 91 -12.72 16.31 -5.21
CA ASN A 91 -13.39 15.30 -4.40
C ASN A 91 -14.23 14.37 -5.28
N GLY A 92 -14.17 13.08 -5.00
CA GLY A 92 -14.78 12.01 -5.78
C GLY A 92 -13.94 11.49 -6.95
N TYR A 93 -13.01 12.29 -7.48
CA TYR A 93 -12.11 11.90 -8.57
C TYR A 93 -10.92 11.09 -8.03
N LEU A 94 -10.54 10.05 -8.74
CA LEU A 94 -9.53 9.09 -8.35
C LEU A 94 -8.58 8.83 -9.52
N GLY A 95 -7.26 8.98 -9.29
CA GLY A 95 -6.21 8.69 -10.28
C GLY A 95 -6.25 9.57 -11.53
N VAL A 96 -7.03 10.65 -11.51
CA VAL A 96 -7.17 11.60 -12.61
C VAL A 96 -6.95 13.03 -12.10
N ASP A 97 -6.55 13.94 -12.99
CA ASP A 97 -6.44 15.35 -12.69
C ASP A 97 -7.84 16.03 -12.59
N PRO A 98 -7.92 17.33 -12.24
CA PRO A 98 -9.22 18.04 -12.19
C PRO A 98 -9.98 18.09 -13.51
N ASP A 99 -9.32 17.88 -14.63
CA ASP A 99 -9.91 17.88 -15.97
C ASP A 99 -10.30 16.46 -16.44
N GLY A 100 -9.98 15.44 -15.63
CA GLY A 100 -10.33 14.04 -15.88
C GLY A 100 -9.28 13.27 -16.68
N ASN A 101 -8.09 13.83 -16.88
CA ASN A 101 -7.00 13.12 -17.54
C ASN A 101 -6.32 12.14 -16.57
N GLN A 102 -5.98 10.95 -17.05
CA GLN A 102 -5.29 9.93 -16.27
C GLN A 102 -3.93 10.44 -15.78
N LEU A 103 -3.63 10.13 -14.51
CA LEU A 103 -2.36 10.46 -13.89
C LEU A 103 -1.53 9.19 -13.72
N LYS A 104 -0.22 9.35 -13.74
CA LYS A 104 0.73 8.28 -13.45
C LYS A 104 1.06 8.27 -11.95
N SER A 105 0.91 7.12 -11.31
CA SER A 105 1.20 6.98 -9.90
C SER A 105 2.68 6.65 -9.63
N ILE A 106 3.16 6.93 -8.41
CA ILE A 106 4.49 6.50 -7.95
C ILE A 106 4.67 4.98 -8.00
N MET A 107 3.59 4.21 -7.82
CA MET A 107 3.65 2.75 -7.96
C MET A 107 3.94 2.36 -9.41
N LYS A 108 3.34 3.05 -10.37
CA LYS A 108 3.62 2.83 -11.79
C LYS A 108 5.05 3.22 -12.16
N ASP A 109 5.57 4.30 -11.57
CA ASP A 109 6.98 4.68 -11.74
C ASP A 109 7.92 3.58 -11.21
N ALA A 110 7.61 3.04 -10.02
CA ALA A 110 8.37 1.95 -9.43
C ALA A 110 8.34 0.68 -10.30
N GLN A 111 7.18 0.30 -10.83
CA GLN A 111 7.04 -0.83 -11.76
C GLN A 111 7.88 -0.64 -13.02
N GLU A 112 7.90 0.58 -13.61
CA GLU A 112 8.73 0.89 -14.78
C GLU A 112 10.24 0.85 -14.48
N MET A 113 10.62 1.05 -13.21
CA MET A 113 11.99 0.84 -12.73
C MET A 113 12.33 -0.63 -12.46
N GLY A 114 11.39 -1.55 -12.69
CA GLY A 114 11.55 -2.99 -12.48
C GLY A 114 11.32 -3.43 -11.02
N MET A 115 10.72 -2.58 -10.19
CA MET A 115 10.33 -2.98 -8.82
C MET A 115 9.01 -3.77 -8.86
N LYS A 116 8.92 -4.79 -8.02
CA LYS A 116 7.65 -5.46 -7.75
C LYS A 116 6.75 -4.55 -6.90
N SER A 117 5.44 -4.76 -6.97
CA SER A 117 4.46 -3.92 -6.28
C SER A 117 3.41 -4.74 -5.55
N ALA A 118 2.99 -4.24 -4.38
CA ALA A 118 1.92 -4.86 -3.61
C ALA A 118 0.91 -3.84 -3.10
N ILE A 119 -0.34 -4.28 -2.97
CA ILE A 119 -1.44 -3.56 -2.32
C ILE A 119 -2.03 -4.44 -1.23
N VAL A 120 -2.04 -3.94 0.00
CA VAL A 120 -2.65 -4.61 1.15
C VAL A 120 -3.64 -3.65 1.80
N VAL A 121 -4.88 -4.08 1.96
CA VAL A 121 -5.95 -3.25 2.52
C VAL A 121 -6.85 -4.05 3.45
N ASN A 122 -7.41 -3.37 4.45
CA ASN A 122 -8.46 -3.90 5.32
C ASN A 122 -9.88 -3.62 4.80
N THR A 123 -10.03 -3.36 3.52
CA THR A 123 -11.28 -3.06 2.85
C THR A 123 -11.34 -3.74 1.47
N VAL A 124 -12.17 -3.24 0.55
CA VAL A 124 -12.22 -3.74 -0.82
C VAL A 124 -11.01 -3.26 -1.63
N LEU A 125 -10.46 -4.09 -2.49
CA LEU A 125 -9.33 -3.74 -3.36
C LEU A 125 -9.62 -2.54 -4.27
N THR A 126 -10.89 -2.30 -4.58
CA THR A 126 -11.37 -1.16 -5.38
C THR A 126 -11.76 0.06 -4.56
N GLU A 127 -11.42 0.09 -3.25
CA GLU A 127 -11.61 1.30 -2.45
C GLU A 127 -10.73 2.43 -2.98
N ALA A 128 -11.14 3.66 -2.73
CA ALA A 128 -10.55 4.83 -3.38
C ALA A 128 -9.05 4.97 -3.11
N THR A 129 -8.61 4.76 -1.87
CA THR A 129 -7.21 4.93 -1.49
C THR A 129 -6.27 3.95 -2.21
N PRO A 130 -6.47 2.61 -2.14
CA PRO A 130 -5.63 1.69 -2.91
C PRO A 130 -5.77 1.89 -4.42
N ALA A 131 -7.00 2.14 -4.89
CA ALA A 131 -7.25 2.27 -6.32
C ALA A 131 -6.59 3.50 -6.95
N SER A 132 -6.30 4.55 -6.18
CA SER A 132 -5.55 5.72 -6.66
C SER A 132 -4.13 5.40 -7.12
N PHE A 133 -3.57 4.26 -6.70
CA PHE A 133 -2.23 3.84 -7.09
C PHE A 133 -2.19 3.03 -8.39
N TYR A 134 -3.32 2.42 -8.80
CA TYR A 134 -3.34 1.56 -9.98
C TYR A 134 -4.38 1.95 -11.05
N GLY A 135 -5.38 2.77 -10.71
CA GLY A 135 -6.48 3.10 -11.61
C GLY A 135 -6.85 4.57 -11.61
N GLY A 136 -7.80 4.93 -12.47
CA GLY A 136 -8.30 6.28 -12.56
C GLY A 136 -9.72 6.35 -13.09
N VAL A 137 -10.60 7.03 -12.34
CA VAL A 137 -12.03 7.22 -12.65
C VAL A 137 -12.52 8.58 -12.15
N LEU A 138 -13.62 9.08 -12.74
CA LEU A 138 -14.25 10.34 -12.36
C LEU A 138 -15.14 10.22 -11.10
N SER A 139 -15.37 9.01 -10.61
CA SER A 139 -16.11 8.77 -9.38
C SER A 139 -15.66 7.49 -8.71
N ARG A 140 -15.41 7.56 -7.40
CA ARG A 140 -15.06 6.38 -6.56
C ARG A 140 -16.13 5.28 -6.59
N SER A 141 -17.37 5.60 -7.00
CA SER A 141 -18.45 4.61 -7.13
C SER A 141 -18.29 3.69 -8.34
N GLN A 142 -17.34 3.94 -9.24
CA GLN A 142 -17.07 3.14 -10.42
C GLN A 142 -16.23 1.88 -10.09
N GLY A 143 -16.65 1.12 -9.09
CA GLY A 143 -15.91 -0.06 -8.62
C GLY A 143 -15.71 -1.15 -9.69
N TYR A 144 -16.66 -1.31 -10.61
CA TYR A 144 -16.52 -2.25 -11.73
C TYR A 144 -15.42 -1.84 -12.71
N ASP A 145 -15.26 -0.53 -12.98
CA ASP A 145 -14.21 -0.02 -13.85
C ASP A 145 -12.84 -0.16 -13.16
N LEU A 146 -12.77 0.12 -11.85
CA LEU A 146 -11.58 -0.05 -11.07
C LEU A 146 -11.15 -1.52 -10.99
N ALA A 147 -12.10 -2.46 -10.78
CA ALA A 147 -11.79 -3.89 -10.81
C ALA A 147 -11.24 -4.34 -12.18
N LYS A 148 -11.79 -3.80 -13.27
CA LYS A 148 -11.26 -4.05 -14.62
C LYS A 148 -9.87 -3.44 -14.82
N GLN A 149 -9.63 -2.21 -14.35
CA GLN A 149 -8.29 -1.59 -14.44
C GLN A 149 -7.26 -2.33 -13.57
N PHE A 150 -7.69 -2.92 -12.46
CA PHE A 150 -6.82 -3.73 -11.61
C PHE A 150 -6.20 -4.90 -12.37
N THR A 151 -6.94 -5.61 -13.23
CA THR A 151 -6.40 -6.77 -13.97
C THR A 151 -5.24 -6.41 -14.90
N THR A 152 -5.14 -5.15 -15.31
CA THR A 152 -4.06 -4.65 -16.18
C THR A 152 -3.07 -3.73 -15.46
N SER A 153 -3.18 -3.62 -14.14
CA SER A 153 -2.38 -2.69 -13.33
C SER A 153 -0.91 -3.07 -13.22
N GLY A 154 -0.60 -4.36 -13.35
CA GLY A 154 0.74 -4.89 -13.13
C GLY A 154 1.13 -5.04 -11.65
N VAL A 155 0.16 -4.94 -10.72
CA VAL A 155 0.40 -5.18 -9.29
C VAL A 155 0.68 -6.67 -9.08
N ASP A 156 1.83 -7.02 -8.50
CA ASP A 156 2.23 -8.42 -8.33
C ASP A 156 1.46 -9.12 -7.22
N VAL A 157 1.23 -8.43 -6.10
CA VAL A 157 0.53 -8.98 -4.94
C VAL A 157 -0.59 -8.04 -4.51
N ALA A 158 -1.81 -8.56 -4.35
CA ALA A 158 -2.89 -7.81 -3.71
C ALA A 158 -3.61 -8.67 -2.66
N ILE A 159 -3.87 -8.08 -1.50
CA ILE A 159 -4.61 -8.72 -0.42
C ILE A 159 -5.66 -7.75 0.09
N GLY A 160 -6.92 -8.14 -0.01
CA GLY A 160 -8.05 -7.32 0.41
C GLY A 160 -9.36 -8.07 0.27
N SER A 161 -10.46 -7.37 0.04
CA SER A 161 -11.76 -8.00 -0.21
C SER A 161 -12.46 -7.42 -1.45
N GLY A 162 -13.76 -7.70 -1.62
CA GLY A 162 -14.55 -7.08 -2.68
C GLY A 162 -14.84 -8.00 -3.87
N LEU A 163 -14.88 -9.31 -3.68
CA LEU A 163 -15.10 -10.31 -4.73
C LEU A 163 -16.27 -9.97 -5.68
N SER A 164 -17.33 -9.36 -5.17
CA SER A 164 -18.54 -9.07 -5.95
C SER A 164 -18.28 -8.19 -7.17
N VAL A 165 -17.37 -7.21 -7.12
CA VAL A 165 -17.05 -6.37 -8.28
C VAL A 165 -16.16 -7.04 -9.31
N PHE A 166 -15.58 -8.20 -8.96
CA PHE A 166 -14.81 -9.02 -9.88
C PHE A 166 -15.68 -10.06 -10.60
N ILE A 167 -16.69 -10.65 -9.94
CA ILE A 167 -17.47 -11.78 -10.49
C ILE A 167 -18.97 -11.45 -10.72
N ASN A 168 -19.60 -10.59 -9.91
CA ASN A 168 -21.00 -10.23 -10.03
C ASN A 168 -21.17 -8.92 -10.83
N ARG A 169 -20.66 -8.93 -12.04
CA ARG A 169 -20.56 -7.74 -12.89
C ARG A 169 -21.75 -7.63 -13.84
N PRO A 170 -22.20 -6.39 -14.19
CA PRO A 170 -23.26 -6.20 -15.19
C PRO A 170 -22.89 -6.71 -16.58
N ASP A 171 -21.58 -6.75 -16.91
CA ASP A 171 -21.07 -7.26 -18.18
C ASP A 171 -20.91 -8.79 -18.21
N SER A 172 -21.24 -9.49 -17.11
CA SER A 172 -21.13 -10.94 -16.94
C SER A 172 -19.69 -11.49 -17.13
N VAL A 173 -18.68 -10.63 -17.04
CA VAL A 173 -17.27 -11.04 -17.12
C VAL A 173 -16.79 -11.45 -15.73
N ASP A 174 -16.15 -12.62 -15.63
CA ASP A 174 -15.43 -13.02 -14.42
C ASP A 174 -13.98 -12.55 -14.52
N LEU A 175 -13.65 -11.50 -13.74
CA LEU A 175 -12.29 -10.95 -13.72
C LEU A 175 -11.31 -11.82 -12.92
N THR A 176 -11.78 -12.76 -12.10
CA THR A 176 -10.89 -13.75 -11.46
C THR A 176 -10.33 -14.72 -12.47
N GLU A 177 -11.14 -15.16 -13.44
CA GLU A 177 -10.65 -15.96 -14.57
C GLU A 177 -9.68 -15.15 -15.44
N THR A 178 -9.94 -13.86 -15.65
CA THR A 178 -9.00 -12.97 -16.36
C THR A 178 -7.65 -12.92 -15.65
N LEU A 179 -7.63 -12.73 -14.35
CA LEU A 179 -6.40 -12.73 -13.55
C LEU A 179 -5.65 -14.05 -13.62
N ILE A 180 -6.37 -15.18 -13.53
CA ILE A 180 -5.77 -16.53 -13.64
C ILE A 180 -5.13 -16.71 -15.02
N ASN A 181 -5.79 -16.30 -16.09
CA ASN A 181 -5.26 -16.36 -17.44
C ASN A 181 -4.03 -15.46 -17.64
N ASP A 182 -3.92 -14.36 -16.87
CA ASP A 182 -2.78 -13.44 -16.86
C ASP A 182 -1.67 -13.89 -15.88
N GLY A 183 -1.77 -15.12 -15.35
CA GLY A 183 -0.75 -15.78 -14.55
C GLY A 183 -0.77 -15.43 -13.07
N TYR A 184 -1.89 -14.92 -12.54
CA TYR A 184 -2.07 -14.77 -11.11
C TYR A 184 -2.65 -16.04 -10.48
N ASP A 185 -2.21 -16.35 -9.28
CA ASP A 185 -2.97 -17.20 -8.40
C ASP A 185 -4.04 -16.38 -7.67
N VAL A 186 -5.29 -16.83 -7.68
CA VAL A 186 -6.39 -16.14 -7.02
C VAL A 186 -6.87 -16.95 -5.82
N TYR A 187 -6.81 -16.36 -4.65
CA TYR A 187 -7.20 -16.96 -3.39
C TYR A 187 -8.41 -16.28 -2.78
N LEU A 188 -9.37 -17.05 -2.31
CA LEU A 188 -10.61 -16.57 -1.70
C LEU A 188 -10.67 -16.81 -0.19
N ASP A 189 -9.61 -17.35 0.40
CA ASP A 189 -9.51 -17.62 1.82
C ASP A 189 -8.11 -17.29 2.37
N TRP A 190 -8.08 -16.95 3.65
CA TRP A 190 -6.86 -16.51 4.32
C TRP A 190 -5.79 -17.61 4.41
N ARG A 191 -6.20 -18.86 4.63
CA ARG A 191 -5.27 -19.98 4.76
C ARG A 191 -4.47 -20.18 3.47
N SER A 192 -5.11 -20.07 2.33
CA SER A 192 -4.46 -20.17 1.01
C SER A 192 -3.49 -19.00 0.80
N VAL A 193 -3.88 -17.78 1.17
CA VAL A 193 -3.00 -16.59 1.07
C VAL A 193 -1.71 -16.77 1.87
N VAL A 194 -1.78 -17.19 3.14
CA VAL A 194 -0.57 -17.29 3.97
C VAL A 194 0.34 -18.44 3.62
N ASN A 195 -0.20 -19.51 3.04
CA ASN A 195 0.58 -20.69 2.68
C ASN A 195 1.07 -20.68 1.22
N THR A 196 0.72 -19.67 0.43
CA THR A 196 1.17 -19.60 -0.95
C THR A 196 2.67 -19.39 -1.07
N THR A 197 3.26 -20.01 -2.08
CA THR A 197 4.63 -19.75 -2.53
C THR A 197 4.66 -19.02 -3.86
N SER A 198 3.50 -18.57 -4.36
CA SER A 198 3.39 -17.81 -5.60
C SER A 198 4.00 -16.42 -5.44
N ASP A 199 4.71 -15.98 -6.45
CA ASP A 199 5.28 -14.63 -6.52
C ASP A 199 4.29 -13.61 -7.10
N LYS A 200 3.15 -14.07 -7.63
CA LYS A 200 2.13 -13.23 -8.26
C LYS A 200 0.74 -13.73 -7.89
N PHE A 201 0.08 -13.07 -6.96
CA PHE A 201 -1.23 -13.51 -6.50
C PHE A 201 -2.17 -12.40 -6.06
N VAL A 202 -3.46 -12.71 -6.04
CA VAL A 202 -4.52 -11.84 -5.50
C VAL A 202 -5.33 -12.61 -4.46
N GLY A 203 -5.30 -12.17 -3.22
CA GLY A 203 -6.17 -12.63 -2.15
C GLY A 203 -7.43 -11.75 -2.06
N ILE A 204 -8.58 -12.25 -2.53
CA ILE A 204 -9.87 -11.55 -2.44
C ILE A 204 -10.69 -12.21 -1.33
N LEU A 205 -10.47 -11.75 -0.12
CA LEU A 205 -10.97 -12.40 1.09
C LEU A 205 -12.42 -11.98 1.40
N PRO A 206 -13.19 -12.79 2.14
CA PRO A 206 -14.48 -12.36 2.67
C PRO A 206 -14.33 -11.11 3.52
N MET A 207 -15.24 -10.14 3.37
CA MET A 207 -15.21 -8.86 4.11
C MET A 207 -15.20 -9.09 5.63
N GLY A 208 -15.86 -10.14 6.12
CA GLY A 208 -15.85 -10.51 7.54
C GLY A 208 -14.47 -10.89 8.10
N ASP A 209 -13.55 -11.34 7.23
CA ASP A 209 -12.20 -11.71 7.63
C ASP A 209 -11.25 -10.50 7.60
N VAL A 210 -11.58 -9.51 6.79
CA VAL A 210 -10.81 -8.28 6.60
C VAL A 210 -11.26 -7.19 7.58
N HIS A 211 -12.58 -7.10 7.81
CA HIS A 211 -13.24 -6.19 8.73
C HIS A 211 -13.75 -6.93 9.99
N ARG A 212 -12.91 -7.44 10.83
CA ARG A 212 -13.39 -7.87 12.14
C ARG A 212 -13.60 -6.64 13.04
N ARG A 213 -14.86 -6.27 13.17
CA ARG A 213 -15.28 -5.31 14.20
C ARG A 213 -14.87 -5.84 15.57
N ASN A 214 -14.07 -5.08 16.26
CA ASN A 214 -13.87 -5.30 17.68
C ASN A 214 -15.25 -5.23 18.36
N LYS A 215 -15.75 -6.36 18.88
CA LYS A 215 -17.07 -6.44 19.51
C LYS A 215 -17.20 -5.59 20.77
N SER A 216 -16.11 -5.00 21.22
CA SER A 216 -16.02 -4.27 22.48
C SER A 216 -16.31 -2.77 22.36
N THR A 217 -16.24 -2.18 21.18
CA THR A 217 -16.46 -0.74 21.05
C THR A 217 -17.50 -0.45 19.98
N ASN A 218 -18.61 0.14 20.40
CA ASN A 218 -19.66 0.69 19.53
C ASN A 218 -19.20 1.98 18.85
N THR A 219 -17.90 2.11 18.55
CA THR A 219 -17.28 3.29 17.95
C THR A 219 -17.17 3.11 16.44
N THR A 220 -17.59 4.14 15.76
CA THR A 220 -17.48 4.34 14.31
C THR A 220 -16.08 4.05 13.78
N ALA A 221 -16.02 3.37 12.65
CA ALA A 221 -14.89 2.71 11.98
C ALA A 221 -13.54 3.49 11.84
N GLY A 222 -13.52 4.80 12.10
CA GLY A 222 -12.34 5.60 11.80
C GLY A 222 -11.17 5.51 12.80
N ALA A 223 -11.41 5.06 14.04
CA ALA A 223 -10.34 5.03 15.06
C ALA A 223 -9.60 3.68 15.12
N ALA A 224 -10.29 2.59 14.78
CA ALA A 224 -9.69 1.25 14.74
C ALA A 224 -8.67 1.10 13.58
N ASP A 225 -8.96 1.72 12.43
CA ASP A 225 -8.12 1.62 11.24
C ASP A 225 -6.74 2.27 11.45
N GLY A 226 -6.66 3.38 12.20
CA GLY A 226 -5.39 4.04 12.51
C GLY A 226 -4.48 3.24 13.45
N ALA A 227 -5.06 2.55 14.43
CA ALA A 227 -4.32 1.70 15.34
C ALA A 227 -3.74 0.45 14.66
N GLU A 228 -4.49 -0.14 13.73
CA GLU A 228 -4.03 -1.28 12.91
C GLU A 228 -2.86 -0.93 12.00
N VAL A 229 -2.86 0.25 11.38
CA VAL A 229 -1.75 0.72 10.54
C VAL A 229 -0.46 0.90 11.35
N CYS A 230 -0.55 1.49 12.55
CA CYS A 230 0.61 1.64 13.43
C CYS A 230 1.16 0.29 13.91
N LEU A 231 0.29 -0.68 14.17
CA LEU A 231 0.68 -2.03 14.57
C LEU A 231 1.33 -2.80 13.41
N ALA A 232 0.83 -2.61 12.17
CA ALA A 232 1.42 -3.20 10.96
C ALA A 232 2.87 -2.72 10.74
N ALA A 233 3.13 -1.43 10.90
CA ALA A 233 4.48 -0.87 10.82
C ALA A 233 5.41 -1.48 11.88
N LYS A 234 4.93 -1.65 13.10
CA LYS A 234 5.71 -2.25 14.21
C LYS A 234 6.05 -3.73 13.96
N LEU A 235 5.14 -4.48 13.33
CA LEU A 235 5.35 -5.90 13.02
C LEU A 235 6.16 -6.11 11.74
N ALA A 236 6.06 -5.25 10.74
CA ALA A 236 6.92 -5.30 9.56
C ALA A 236 8.41 -5.16 9.94
N ALA A 237 8.73 -4.34 10.96
CA ALA A 237 10.08 -4.22 11.47
C ALA A 237 10.52 -5.37 12.39
N SER A 238 9.57 -6.09 13.02
CA SER A 238 9.83 -7.24 13.88
C SER A 238 9.64 -8.60 13.20
N ALA A 239 9.20 -8.63 11.95
CA ALA A 239 8.86 -9.84 11.20
C ALA A 239 10.06 -10.72 10.83
N GLN A 240 11.24 -10.44 11.37
CA GLN A 240 12.40 -11.33 11.23
C GLN A 240 12.30 -12.62 12.04
N GLU A 241 11.27 -12.83 12.90
CA GLU A 241 11.25 -14.05 13.74
C GLU A 241 9.86 -14.68 13.96
N GLU A 242 9.77 -15.89 13.46
CA GLU A 242 9.22 -17.16 14.00
C GLU A 242 7.71 -17.37 14.23
N ASN A 243 6.80 -16.40 14.34
CA ASN A 243 5.45 -16.73 14.79
C ASN A 243 4.32 -16.60 13.74
N ILE A 244 4.66 -16.61 12.46
CA ILE A 244 3.67 -16.53 11.39
C ILE A 244 2.89 -17.85 11.18
N LYS A 245 3.28 -18.95 11.80
CA LYS A 245 2.80 -20.30 11.45
C LYS A 245 1.57 -20.82 12.17
N GLU A 246 1.16 -20.26 13.28
CA GLU A 246 0.03 -20.81 14.03
C GLU A 246 -0.93 -19.70 14.51
N GLY A 247 -2.19 -19.72 14.07
CA GLY A 247 -3.27 -18.97 14.70
C GLY A 247 -3.81 -17.75 13.96
N TYR A 248 -3.73 -17.70 12.66
CA TYR A 248 -4.08 -16.54 11.84
C TYR A 248 -5.52 -16.02 11.96
N LEU A 249 -6.45 -16.82 12.39
CA LEU A 249 -7.86 -16.44 12.54
C LEU A 249 -8.30 -16.30 13.99
N SER A 250 -7.46 -16.66 14.96
CA SER A 250 -7.81 -16.56 16.38
C SER A 250 -7.69 -15.14 16.95
N GLU A 251 -6.90 -14.26 16.30
CA GLU A 251 -6.68 -12.88 16.72
C GLU A 251 -7.10 -11.91 15.62
N PRO A 252 -8.33 -11.36 15.71
CA PRO A 252 -8.91 -10.48 14.69
C PRO A 252 -8.07 -9.24 14.36
N ASP A 253 -7.32 -8.76 15.35
CA ASP A 253 -6.64 -7.46 15.31
C ASP A 253 -5.30 -7.48 14.56
N GLN A 254 -4.93 -8.61 13.96
CA GLN A 254 -3.62 -8.79 13.30
C GLN A 254 -3.70 -8.99 11.78
N TYR A 255 -4.89 -8.90 11.17
CA TYR A 255 -5.04 -9.16 9.74
C TYR A 255 -4.10 -8.30 8.89
N LEU A 256 -4.16 -6.97 9.05
CA LEU A 256 -3.39 -6.05 8.21
C LEU A 256 -1.88 -6.26 8.36
N CYS A 257 -1.42 -6.52 9.59
CA CYS A 257 -0.02 -6.80 9.87
C CYS A 257 0.47 -8.07 9.19
N LYS A 258 -0.29 -9.15 9.31
CA LYS A 258 0.03 -10.44 8.71
C LYS A 258 -0.05 -10.41 7.19
N ALA A 259 -1.03 -9.71 6.64
CA ALA A 259 -1.16 -9.52 5.20
C ALA A 259 0.00 -8.68 4.63
N THR A 260 0.40 -7.62 5.33
CA THR A 260 1.57 -6.81 4.95
C THR A 260 2.86 -7.61 5.01
N ALA A 261 3.09 -8.38 6.09
CA ALA A 261 4.25 -9.25 6.22
C ALA A 261 4.30 -10.29 5.10
N LYS A 262 3.17 -10.90 4.75
CA LYS A 262 3.08 -11.85 3.63
C LYS A 262 3.40 -11.19 2.29
N ALA A 263 2.90 -10.00 2.04
CA ALA A 263 3.19 -9.26 0.82
C ALA A 263 4.69 -8.92 0.71
N ILE A 264 5.30 -8.43 1.78
CA ILE A 264 6.75 -8.13 1.83
C ILE A 264 7.55 -9.40 1.56
N GLU A 265 7.30 -10.49 2.28
CA GLU A 265 7.97 -11.79 2.07
C GLU A 265 7.91 -12.24 0.60
N THR A 266 6.76 -12.04 -0.05
CA THR A 266 6.58 -12.44 -1.45
C THR A 266 7.38 -11.55 -2.41
N LEU A 267 7.43 -10.24 -2.15
CA LEU A 267 8.15 -9.30 -3.02
C LEU A 267 9.68 -9.42 -2.91
N GLU A 268 10.18 -9.94 -1.78
CA GLU A 268 11.62 -10.14 -1.54
C GLU A 268 12.18 -11.40 -2.22
N ARG A 269 11.33 -12.30 -2.73
CA ARG A 269 11.73 -13.48 -3.51
C ARG A 269 12.07 -13.13 -4.96
#